data_73a81dcf836dd9ab9593c74e87b6fea7
#
_entry.id   73a81dcf836dd9ab9593c74e87b6fea7
#
_cell.length_a   1.000
_cell.length_b   1.000
_cell.length_c   1.000
_cell.angle_alpha   90.00
_cell.angle_beta   90.00
_cell.angle_gamma   90.00
#
_symmetry.space_group_name_H-M   'P 1'
#
loop_
_entity.id
_entity.type
_entity.pdbx_description
1 polymer ?
#
loop_
_entity_poly.entity_id
_entity_poly.type
_entity_poly.pdbx_seq_one_letter_code
_entity_poly.pdbx_strand_id
1 'polypeptide(L)'
;MNIATVDEQGRPNSRMVLLKEVNEQGFVFFTNYLSRKGFCIERNPYVALTFFWPELERQVRIEGRVVKIPAEQSDKYFATRPYTSRIGAWASEQSAVISNYKSLLAKAALVAAKHPLNVPRPDYWGGYLVVPETVEFWQGRPSRLHDRIRYRKESDNWIRERLSP
;
A
#
# COMPACT_ATOMS: atom_id res chain seq x y z
N MET A 1 2.95 7.11 1.68
CA MET A 1 4.13 6.28 1.40
C MET A 1 4.13 5.80 -0.04
N ASN A 2 5.30 5.56 -0.62
CA ASN A 2 5.43 4.87 -1.90
C ASN A 2 5.49 3.35 -1.65
N ILE A 3 4.87 2.54 -2.52
CA ILE A 3 5.03 1.08 -2.54
C ILE A 3 5.55 0.64 -3.90
N ALA A 4 6.64 -0.09 -3.92
CA ALA A 4 7.18 -0.76 -5.09
C ALA A 4 6.77 -2.23 -5.09
N THR A 5 6.36 -2.72 -6.25
CA THR A 5 5.99 -4.12 -6.53
C THR A 5 6.71 -4.58 -7.78
N VAL A 6 6.87 -5.87 -7.95
CA VAL A 6 7.55 -6.46 -9.12
C VAL A 6 6.55 -7.33 -9.89
N ASP A 7 6.52 -7.19 -11.21
CA ASP A 7 5.66 -8.02 -12.06
C ASP A 7 6.30 -9.40 -12.36
N GLU A 8 5.59 -10.25 -13.09
CA GLU A 8 6.02 -11.60 -13.46
C GLU A 8 7.34 -11.63 -14.27
N GLN A 9 7.64 -10.53 -14.97
CA GLN A 9 8.87 -10.38 -15.74
C GLN A 9 10.02 -9.77 -14.93
N GLY A 10 9.85 -9.59 -13.61
CA GLY A 10 10.86 -8.98 -12.75
C GLY A 10 10.93 -7.45 -12.87
N ARG A 11 9.96 -6.79 -13.53
CA ARG A 11 9.99 -5.33 -13.72
C ARG A 11 9.39 -4.61 -12.52
N PRO A 12 10.12 -3.67 -11.90
CA PRO A 12 9.60 -2.90 -10.79
C PRO A 12 8.54 -1.89 -11.26
N ASN A 13 7.56 -1.66 -10.40
CA ASN A 13 6.53 -0.65 -10.60
C ASN A 13 6.16 -0.02 -9.25
N SER A 14 6.04 1.30 -9.17
CA SER A 14 5.78 1.99 -7.90
C SER A 14 4.65 3.00 -8.00
N ARG A 15 4.00 3.30 -6.87
CA ARG A 15 2.92 4.29 -6.72
C ARG A 15 2.75 4.69 -5.26
N MET A 16 2.06 5.82 -5.08
CA MET A 16 1.67 6.24 -3.73
C MET A 16 0.47 5.44 -3.24
N VAL A 17 0.52 5.04 -1.97
CA VAL A 17 -0.61 4.49 -1.21
C VAL A 17 -0.65 5.16 0.17
N LEU A 18 -1.82 5.08 0.83
CA LEU A 18 -1.98 5.61 2.17
C LEU A 18 -1.68 4.53 3.22
N LEU A 19 -0.73 4.81 4.10
CA LEU A 19 -0.57 4.04 5.32
C LEU A 19 -1.81 4.26 6.19
N LYS A 20 -2.40 3.19 6.73
CA LYS A 20 -3.59 3.27 7.57
C LYS A 20 -3.35 2.83 9.00
N GLU A 21 -2.42 1.91 9.19
CA GLU A 21 -2.08 1.40 10.51
C GLU A 21 -0.62 0.95 10.52
N VAL A 22 0.04 1.14 11.65
CA VAL A 22 1.31 0.50 12.01
C VAL A 22 1.09 -0.20 13.33
N ASN A 23 1.36 -1.49 13.38
CA ASN A 23 1.29 -2.30 14.59
C ASN A 23 2.53 -3.20 14.71
N GLU A 24 2.57 -4.04 15.72
CA GLU A 24 3.69 -4.96 15.96
C GLU A 24 3.95 -5.95 14.81
N GLN A 25 2.94 -6.21 13.99
CA GLN A 25 3.05 -7.12 12.86
C GLN A 25 3.56 -6.43 11.59
N GLY A 26 3.36 -5.10 11.45
CA GLY A 26 3.83 -4.35 10.28
C GLY A 26 2.97 -3.17 9.87
N PHE A 27 2.84 -2.98 8.55
CA PHE A 27 2.29 -1.76 7.92
C PHE A 27 1.05 -2.11 7.09
N VAL A 28 -0.11 -1.54 7.45
CA VAL A 28 -1.39 -1.83 6.80
C VAL A 28 -1.76 -0.75 5.78
N PHE A 29 -2.15 -1.15 4.59
CA PHE A 29 -2.77 -0.29 3.59
C PHE A 29 -3.94 -1.01 2.91
N PHE A 30 -4.85 -0.23 2.30
CA PHE A 30 -6.03 -0.78 1.62
C PHE A 30 -6.03 -0.41 0.15
N THR A 31 -6.48 -1.34 -0.70
CA THR A 31 -6.50 -1.14 -2.14
C THR A 31 -7.49 -2.08 -2.83
N ASN A 32 -7.65 -1.90 -4.15
CA ASN A 32 -8.30 -2.88 -5.01
C ASN A 32 -7.30 -4.01 -5.34
N TYR A 33 -7.67 -5.26 -5.03
CA TYR A 33 -6.86 -6.45 -5.29
C TYR A 33 -6.67 -6.74 -6.78
N LEU A 34 -7.64 -6.35 -7.62
CA LEU A 34 -7.59 -6.49 -9.07
C LEU A 34 -6.83 -5.36 -9.78
N SER A 35 -6.21 -4.45 -9.04
CA SER A 35 -5.34 -3.44 -9.62
C SER A 35 -3.99 -4.03 -10.03
N ARG A 36 -3.23 -3.32 -10.90
CA ARG A 36 -1.89 -3.76 -11.32
C ARG A 36 -0.99 -4.14 -10.11
N LYS A 37 -1.03 -3.35 -9.02
CA LYS A 37 -0.26 -3.69 -7.81
C LYS A 37 -0.78 -4.96 -7.12
N GLY A 38 -2.12 -5.17 -7.11
CA GLY A 38 -2.73 -6.36 -6.54
C GLY A 38 -2.29 -7.62 -7.27
N PHE A 39 -2.32 -7.60 -8.60
CA PHE A 39 -1.80 -8.71 -9.42
C PHE A 39 -0.29 -8.95 -9.20
N CYS A 40 0.53 -7.89 -9.13
CA CYS A 40 1.95 -8.05 -8.82
C CYS A 40 2.17 -8.72 -7.46
N ILE A 41 1.46 -8.27 -6.42
CA ILE A 41 1.56 -8.81 -5.06
C ILE A 41 1.12 -10.29 -5.00
N GLU A 42 0.08 -10.65 -5.75
CA GLU A 42 -0.40 -12.03 -5.79
C GLU A 42 0.64 -13.00 -6.38
N ARG A 43 1.40 -12.54 -7.38
CA ARG A 43 2.46 -13.32 -8.05
C ARG A 43 3.79 -13.27 -7.31
N ASN A 44 4.14 -12.11 -6.81
CA ASN A 44 5.35 -11.87 -6.02
C ASN A 44 4.98 -11.04 -4.79
N PRO A 45 4.86 -11.66 -3.60
CA PRO A 45 4.42 -10.98 -2.40
C PRO A 45 5.48 -10.08 -1.76
N TYR A 46 6.67 -9.96 -2.33
CA TYR A 46 7.71 -9.07 -1.82
C TYR A 46 7.55 -7.65 -2.34
N VAL A 47 7.63 -6.69 -1.42
CA VAL A 47 7.47 -5.26 -1.72
C VAL A 47 8.50 -4.43 -0.98
N ALA A 48 8.71 -3.21 -1.48
CA ALA A 48 9.41 -2.17 -0.75
C ALA A 48 8.50 -0.98 -0.49
N LEU A 49 8.51 -0.47 0.74
CA LEU A 49 7.85 0.78 1.12
C LEU A 49 8.91 1.86 1.31
N THR A 50 8.57 3.09 0.92
CA THR A 50 9.40 4.27 1.18
C THR A 50 8.55 5.39 1.75
N PHE A 51 8.98 5.92 2.88
CA PHE A 51 8.52 7.17 3.47
C PHE A 51 9.63 8.19 3.31
N PHE A 52 9.27 9.42 2.94
CA PHE A 52 10.24 10.49 2.77
C PHE A 52 9.66 11.80 3.30
N TRP A 53 10.44 12.47 4.13
CA TRP A 53 10.16 13.78 4.70
C TRP A 53 11.29 14.74 4.26
N PRO A 54 11.09 15.44 3.13
CA PRO A 54 12.14 16.29 2.55
C PRO A 54 12.61 17.38 3.50
N GLU A 55 11.70 18.01 4.24
CA GLU A 55 12.02 19.10 5.18
C GLU A 55 12.89 18.64 6.35
N LEU A 56 12.84 17.34 6.68
CA LEU A 56 13.64 16.73 7.75
C LEU A 56 14.88 16.01 7.19
N GLU A 57 15.02 15.94 5.87
CA GLU A 57 16.01 15.09 5.20
C GLU A 57 16.03 13.66 5.76
N ARG A 58 14.82 13.09 5.96
CA ARG A 58 14.65 11.74 6.52
C ARG A 58 13.92 10.83 5.56
N GLN A 59 14.37 9.58 5.55
CA GLN A 59 13.71 8.51 4.81
C GLN A 59 13.62 7.26 5.68
N VAL A 60 12.51 6.54 5.57
CA VAL A 60 12.38 5.18 6.10
C VAL A 60 12.06 4.25 4.94
N ARG A 61 12.83 3.19 4.79
CA ARG A 61 12.62 2.13 3.80
C ARG A 61 12.28 0.84 4.53
N ILE A 62 11.29 0.13 4.03
CA ILE A 62 10.88 -1.15 4.56
C ILE A 62 10.84 -2.14 3.39
N GLU A 63 11.45 -3.29 3.55
CA GLU A 63 11.33 -4.42 2.64
C GLU A 63 10.69 -5.58 3.40
N GLY A 64 9.76 -6.27 2.76
CA GLY A 64 9.08 -7.35 3.44
C GLY A 64 8.01 -8.01 2.58
N ARG A 65 7.33 -8.97 3.18
CA ARG A 65 6.32 -9.78 2.54
C ARG A 65 4.92 -9.24 2.83
N VAL A 66 4.06 -9.26 1.81
CA VAL A 66 2.66 -8.84 1.91
C VAL A 66 1.75 -10.03 2.14
N VAL A 67 0.81 -9.89 3.08
CA VAL A 67 -0.31 -10.81 3.28
C VAL A 67 -1.63 -10.05 3.28
N LYS A 68 -2.73 -10.69 2.87
CA LYS A 68 -4.07 -10.10 3.01
C LYS A 68 -4.47 -10.13 4.48
N ILE A 69 -5.06 -9.03 4.98
CA ILE A 69 -5.66 -9.03 6.31
C ILE A 69 -7.03 -9.72 6.28
N PRO A 70 -7.57 -10.14 7.43
CA PRO A 70 -8.90 -10.73 7.52
C PRO A 70 -10.00 -9.83 6.90
N ALA A 71 -10.98 -10.44 6.26
CA ALA A 71 -12.08 -9.74 5.60
C ALA A 71 -12.83 -8.79 6.55
N GLU A 72 -13.07 -9.24 7.78
CA GLU A 72 -13.74 -8.45 8.83
C GLU A 72 -13.03 -7.13 9.14
N GLN A 73 -11.69 -7.12 9.16
CA GLN A 73 -10.92 -5.88 9.36
C GLN A 73 -11.07 -4.95 8.14
N SER A 74 -11.10 -5.52 6.94
CA SER A 74 -11.36 -4.76 5.71
C SER A 74 -12.77 -4.19 5.70
N ASP A 75 -13.78 -4.94 6.16
CA ASP A 75 -15.17 -4.48 6.28
C ASP A 75 -15.30 -3.32 7.26
N LYS A 76 -14.70 -3.46 8.46
CA LYS A 76 -14.66 -2.40 9.48
C LYS A 76 -14.06 -1.13 8.92
N TYR A 77 -12.89 -1.21 8.30
CA TYR A 77 -12.25 -0.04 7.72
C TYR A 77 -13.05 0.54 6.55
N PHE A 78 -13.61 -0.31 5.66
CA PHE A 78 -14.41 0.17 4.54
C PHE A 78 -15.63 0.98 4.99
N ALA A 79 -16.29 0.57 6.07
CA ALA A 79 -17.44 1.26 6.64
C ALA A 79 -17.10 2.69 7.14
N THR A 80 -15.86 2.93 7.59
CA THR A 80 -15.41 4.26 8.03
C THR A 80 -15.11 5.22 6.89
N ARG A 81 -15.02 4.73 5.64
CA ARG A 81 -14.71 5.58 4.48
C ARG A 81 -15.89 6.49 4.12
N PRO A 82 -15.62 7.72 3.62
CA PRO A 82 -16.66 8.57 3.07
C PRO A 82 -17.51 7.84 2.02
N TYR A 83 -18.82 8.11 1.99
CA TYR A 83 -19.77 7.49 1.07
C TYR A 83 -19.29 7.51 -0.39
N THR A 84 -18.84 8.68 -0.87
CA THR A 84 -18.30 8.85 -2.23
C THR A 84 -17.08 7.99 -2.52
N SER A 85 -16.20 7.79 -1.53
CA SER A 85 -15.03 6.90 -1.64
C SER A 85 -15.42 5.43 -1.70
N ARG A 86 -16.52 5.04 -1.03
CA ARG A 86 -17.08 3.69 -1.11
C ARG A 86 -17.71 3.43 -2.49
N ILE A 87 -18.45 4.41 -3.05
CA ILE A 87 -18.95 4.36 -4.42
C ILE A 87 -17.79 4.22 -5.41
N GLY A 88 -16.75 5.04 -5.27
CA GLY A 88 -15.57 4.99 -6.14
C GLY A 88 -14.87 3.62 -6.16
N ALA A 89 -14.89 2.88 -5.06
CA ALA A 89 -14.33 1.54 -4.99
C ALA A 89 -15.10 0.52 -5.87
N TRP A 90 -16.42 0.70 -6.03
CA TRP A 90 -17.25 -0.10 -6.92
C TRP A 90 -17.18 0.35 -8.38
N ALA A 91 -17.16 1.65 -8.60
CA ALA A 91 -17.22 2.22 -9.96
C ALA A 91 -15.91 2.05 -10.74
N SER A 92 -14.76 2.03 -10.00
CA SER A 92 -13.43 2.02 -10.60
C SER A 92 -12.86 0.61 -10.72
N GLU A 93 -12.68 0.15 -11.95
CA GLU A 93 -11.82 -0.98 -12.29
C GLU A 93 -10.35 -0.49 -12.25
N GLN A 94 -9.77 -0.40 -11.05
CA GLN A 94 -8.48 0.27 -10.83
C GLN A 94 -7.38 -0.31 -11.72
N SER A 95 -6.68 0.56 -12.43
CA SER A 95 -5.61 0.28 -13.42
C SER A 95 -6.10 -0.19 -14.79
N ALA A 96 -7.40 -0.38 -15.00
CA ALA A 96 -7.94 -0.69 -16.32
C ALA A 96 -7.96 0.55 -17.23
N VAL A 97 -7.87 0.31 -18.54
CA VAL A 97 -8.07 1.36 -19.55
C VAL A 97 -9.57 1.68 -19.62
N ILE A 98 -9.90 2.95 -19.56
CA ILE A 98 -11.28 3.43 -19.71
C ILE A 98 -11.42 4.29 -20.98
N SER A 99 -12.59 4.29 -21.60
CA SER A 99 -12.85 5.07 -22.80
C SER A 99 -12.80 6.59 -22.54
N ASN A 100 -13.35 7.03 -21.40
CA ASN A 100 -13.36 8.43 -20.99
C ASN A 100 -13.81 8.57 -19.52
N TYR A 101 -13.58 9.76 -18.95
CA TYR A 101 -13.94 10.04 -17.56
C TYR A 101 -15.45 10.05 -17.31
N LYS A 102 -16.27 10.41 -18.34
CA LYS A 102 -17.73 10.43 -18.20
C LYS A 102 -18.31 9.04 -17.94
N SER A 103 -17.74 7.99 -18.55
CA SER A 103 -18.14 6.60 -18.31
C SER A 103 -17.91 6.17 -16.85
N LEU A 104 -16.83 6.64 -16.23
CA LEU A 104 -16.55 6.39 -14.80
C LEU A 104 -17.59 7.08 -13.90
N LEU A 105 -17.94 8.34 -14.22
CA LEU A 105 -18.98 9.08 -13.48
C LEU A 105 -20.35 8.42 -13.62
N ALA A 106 -20.71 7.93 -14.82
CA ALA A 106 -21.96 7.19 -15.03
C ALA A 106 -22.01 5.90 -14.20
N LYS A 107 -20.91 5.11 -14.17
CA LYS A 107 -20.80 3.94 -13.28
C LYS A 107 -20.97 4.33 -11.80
N ALA A 108 -20.35 5.42 -11.36
CA ALA A 108 -20.47 5.90 -9.98
C ALA A 108 -21.91 6.29 -9.63
N ALA A 109 -22.63 6.96 -10.54
CA ALA A 109 -24.04 7.31 -10.36
C ALA A 109 -24.95 6.08 -10.25
N LEU A 110 -24.71 5.04 -11.07
CA LEU A 110 -25.43 3.77 -10.99
C LEU A 110 -25.20 3.07 -9.65
N VAL A 111 -23.95 3.05 -9.16
CA VAL A 111 -23.64 2.47 -7.84
C VAL A 111 -24.34 3.25 -6.73
N ALA A 112 -24.35 4.60 -6.80
CA ALA A 112 -25.04 5.44 -5.82
C ALA A 112 -26.56 5.18 -5.80
N ALA A 113 -27.17 5.06 -6.98
CA ALA A 113 -28.61 4.73 -7.12
C ALA A 113 -28.94 3.34 -6.54
N LYS A 114 -28.05 2.36 -6.73
CA LYS A 114 -28.23 1.00 -6.21
C LYS A 114 -28.03 0.93 -4.68
N HIS A 115 -27.22 1.79 -4.10
CA HIS A 115 -26.85 1.77 -2.69
C HIS A 115 -27.04 3.15 -2.02
N PRO A 116 -28.27 3.68 -1.94
CA PRO A 116 -28.50 5.07 -1.51
C PRO A 116 -28.12 5.33 -0.03
N LEU A 117 -28.20 4.32 0.80
CA LEU A 117 -27.95 4.48 2.25
C LEU A 117 -26.59 3.89 2.69
N ASN A 118 -26.25 2.73 2.17
CA ASN A 118 -25.03 2.04 2.60
C ASN A 118 -24.41 1.27 1.41
N VAL A 119 -23.12 1.52 1.20
CA VAL A 119 -22.34 0.84 0.16
C VAL A 119 -21.51 -0.26 0.83
N PRO A 120 -21.80 -1.55 0.59
CA PRO A 120 -20.99 -2.63 1.13
C PRO A 120 -19.59 -2.65 0.49
N ARG A 121 -18.63 -3.31 1.14
CA ARG A 121 -17.30 -3.50 0.56
C ARG A 121 -17.38 -4.51 -0.59
N PRO A 122 -16.79 -4.23 -1.77
CA PRO A 122 -16.65 -5.24 -2.81
C PRO A 122 -15.55 -6.25 -2.42
N ASP A 123 -15.73 -7.53 -2.79
CA ASP A 123 -14.79 -8.61 -2.43
C ASP A 123 -13.37 -8.38 -2.96
N TYR A 124 -13.26 -7.69 -4.08
CA TYR A 124 -11.98 -7.34 -4.68
C TYR A 124 -11.28 -6.12 -4.05
N TRP A 125 -11.81 -5.58 -2.95
CA TRP A 125 -11.22 -4.46 -2.23
C TRP A 125 -10.96 -4.81 -0.78
N GLY A 126 -9.78 -4.52 -0.25
CA GLY A 126 -9.45 -4.78 1.14
C GLY A 126 -8.03 -4.40 1.49
N GLY A 127 -7.61 -4.86 2.64
CA GLY A 127 -6.32 -4.52 3.24
C GLY A 127 -5.23 -5.55 2.99
N TYR A 128 -4.03 -5.02 2.92
CA TYR A 128 -2.78 -5.76 2.96
C TYR A 128 -1.97 -5.35 4.20
N LEU A 129 -1.32 -6.31 4.81
CA LEU A 129 -0.28 -6.13 5.82
C LEU A 129 1.08 -6.41 5.17
N VAL A 130 1.99 -5.46 5.24
CA VAL A 130 3.39 -5.66 4.91
C VAL A 130 4.12 -6.07 6.19
N VAL A 131 4.52 -7.33 6.26
CA VAL A 131 5.33 -7.89 7.35
C VAL A 131 6.79 -7.57 7.06
N PRO A 132 7.46 -6.72 7.85
CA PRO A 132 8.80 -6.25 7.54
C PRO A 132 9.85 -7.34 7.78
N GLU A 133 10.79 -7.45 6.85
CA GLU A 133 12.03 -8.23 6.97
C GLU A 133 13.24 -7.32 7.17
N THR A 134 13.22 -6.12 6.56
CA THR A 134 14.20 -5.07 6.80
C THR A 134 13.53 -3.71 7.00
N VAL A 135 14.10 -2.90 7.88
CA VAL A 135 13.72 -1.50 8.09
C VAL A 135 14.99 -0.66 8.14
N GLU A 136 15.15 0.27 7.21
CA GLU A 136 16.28 1.19 7.17
C GLU A 136 15.81 2.62 7.49
N PHE A 137 16.45 3.24 8.45
CA PHE A 137 16.32 4.65 8.79
C PHE A 137 17.51 5.40 8.18
N TRP A 138 17.21 6.39 7.34
CA TRP A 138 18.19 7.24 6.70
C TRP A 138 18.00 8.69 7.15
N GLN A 139 19.10 9.35 7.47
CA GLN A 139 19.15 10.78 7.80
C GLN A 139 20.17 11.49 6.92
N GLY A 140 19.74 12.55 6.23
CA GLY A 140 20.62 13.45 5.48
C GLY A 140 21.69 14.08 6.39
N ARG A 141 22.92 14.17 5.86
CA ARG A 141 24.05 14.82 6.53
C ARG A 141 24.91 15.56 5.49
N PRO A 142 25.63 16.62 5.91
CA PRO A 142 26.57 17.32 5.05
C PRO A 142 27.60 16.40 4.39
N SER A 143 28.11 16.80 3.25
CA SER A 143 29.16 16.09 2.51
C SER A 143 28.77 14.67 2.09
N ARG A 144 27.47 14.39 1.99
CA ARG A 144 26.90 13.06 1.65
C ARG A 144 27.26 11.96 2.65
N LEU A 145 27.76 12.28 3.84
CA LEU A 145 28.07 11.32 4.90
C LEU A 145 26.80 10.99 5.71
N HIS A 146 25.79 10.48 5.00
CA HIS A 146 24.47 10.23 5.54
C HIS A 146 24.50 9.14 6.63
N ASP A 147 23.67 9.30 7.66
CA ASP A 147 23.54 8.31 8.70
C ASP A 147 22.48 7.27 8.30
N ARG A 148 22.85 6.00 8.32
CA ARG A 148 21.99 4.89 7.89
C ARG A 148 22.01 3.78 8.92
N ILE A 149 20.86 3.54 9.54
CA ILE A 149 20.66 2.43 10.49
C ILE A 149 19.66 1.45 9.88
N ARG A 150 20.08 0.21 9.69
CA ARG A 150 19.23 -0.88 9.23
C ARG A 150 18.94 -1.84 10.36
N TYR A 151 17.70 -2.25 10.46
CA TYR A 151 17.27 -3.41 11.20
C TYR A 151 16.91 -4.50 10.19
N ARG A 152 17.48 -5.66 10.36
CA ARG A 152 17.28 -6.85 9.52
C ARG A 152 16.78 -8.00 10.39
N LYS A 153 15.71 -8.66 9.95
CA LYS A 153 15.19 -9.84 10.67
C LYS A 153 16.05 -11.06 10.35
N GLU A 154 16.46 -11.77 11.40
CA GLU A 154 17.20 -13.02 11.33
C GLU A 154 16.55 -14.01 12.28
N SER A 155 15.84 -15.00 11.74
CA SER A 155 14.91 -15.83 12.49
C SER A 155 13.88 -14.96 13.24
N ASP A 156 13.84 -15.01 14.55
CA ASP A 156 12.92 -14.22 15.38
C ASP A 156 13.54 -12.94 15.96
N ASN A 157 14.79 -12.64 15.64
CA ASN A 157 15.53 -11.51 16.19
C ASN A 157 15.73 -10.40 15.16
N TRP A 158 15.84 -9.17 15.64
CA TRP A 158 16.23 -8.01 14.85
C TRP A 158 17.70 -7.69 15.07
N ILE A 159 18.48 -7.73 13.99
CA ILE A 159 19.90 -7.35 13.99
C ILE A 159 19.99 -5.88 13.56
N ARG A 160 20.59 -5.05 14.41
CA ARG A 160 20.84 -3.64 14.10
C ARG A 160 22.21 -3.48 13.48
N GLU A 161 22.27 -2.80 12.35
CA GLU A 161 23.49 -2.56 11.58
C GLU A 161 23.61 -1.08 11.20
N ARG A 162 24.83 -0.59 11.05
CA ARG A 162 25.09 0.72 10.44
C ARG A 162 25.61 0.51 9.03
N LEU A 163 24.99 1.18 8.03
CA LEU A 163 25.40 1.09 6.64
C LEU A 163 26.27 2.29 6.27
N SER A 164 27.22 2.07 5.37
CA SER A 164 27.93 3.17 4.72
C SER A 164 26.95 4.00 3.86
N PRO A 165 27.16 5.31 3.76
CA PRO A 165 26.35 6.21 2.93
C PRO A 165 26.36 5.81 1.46
#